data_61a9ae92ab8dd3a028260d1fb2e9694a
#
_entry.id   61a9ae92ab8dd3a028260d1fb2e9694a
#
_cell.length_a   1.000
_cell.length_b   1.000
_cell.length_c   1.000
_cell.angle_alpha   90.00
_cell.angle_beta   90.00
_cell.angle_gamma   90.00
#
_symmetry.space_group_name_H-M   'P 1'
#
loop_
_entity.id
_entity.type
_entity.pdbx_description
1 polymer ?
#
loop_
_entity_poly.entity_id
_entity_poly.type
_entity_poly.pdbx_seq_one_letter_code
_entity_poly.pdbx_strand_id
1 'polypeptide(L)'
;MYAGQRLIASDGYEVALFPMADMYLTQGEYGSVSHDLAMDFQGWSNGQRVYQCPYYAPFSCTCVRAGGSGENYRIFTSDTPVHCADGGFSVLTFVVMHDNNPIANEGDHFTQGDLIGHSGTARPSGTDPIGDHLHLNVAWGGYAGWSPTTHGAPYYELTNSIHIYDGLFVNDTILVVDGGYNWRIYDGPTPPTPVTTPKKKKFPWFIYNQRRLYRKY
;
A
#
# COMPACT_ATOMS: atom_id res chain seq x y z
N MET A 1 -2.37 -1.93 -7.14
CA MET A 1 -3.35 -0.83 -6.98
C MET A 1 -2.90 0.44 -7.67
N TYR A 2 -3.79 1.38 -7.85
CA TYR A 2 -3.55 2.67 -8.53
C TYR A 2 -3.76 3.84 -7.56
N ALA A 3 -3.28 5.03 -7.95
CA ALA A 3 -3.46 6.25 -7.18
C ALA A 3 -4.94 6.50 -6.83
N GLY A 4 -5.23 6.77 -5.57
CA GLY A 4 -6.57 7.05 -5.06
C GLY A 4 -7.52 5.84 -5.01
N GLN A 5 -7.05 4.64 -5.31
CA GLN A 5 -7.86 3.43 -5.21
C GLN A 5 -8.14 3.09 -3.75
N ARG A 6 -9.41 2.91 -3.42
CA ARG A 6 -9.86 2.45 -2.11
C ARG A 6 -10.80 1.26 -2.27
N LEU A 7 -10.64 0.28 -1.40
CA LEU A 7 -11.54 -0.87 -1.33
C LEU A 7 -11.99 -1.07 0.11
N ILE A 8 -13.28 -0.84 0.32
CA ILE A 8 -13.93 -0.96 1.63
C ILE A 8 -14.87 -2.17 1.59
N ALA A 9 -14.78 -3.04 2.57
CA ALA A 9 -15.71 -4.16 2.73
C ALA A 9 -17.07 -3.69 3.27
N SER A 10 -18.09 -4.56 3.20
CA SER A 10 -19.46 -4.22 3.61
C SER A 10 -19.62 -3.85 5.09
N ASP A 11 -18.69 -4.23 5.93
CA ASP A 11 -18.61 -3.88 7.35
C ASP A 11 -17.93 -2.52 7.62
N GLY A 12 -17.47 -1.84 6.56
CA GLY A 12 -16.86 -0.51 6.63
C GLY A 12 -15.34 -0.51 6.83
N TYR A 13 -14.69 -1.67 6.94
CA TYR A 13 -13.24 -1.76 7.05
C TYR A 13 -12.56 -1.85 5.69
N GLU A 14 -11.30 -1.43 5.63
CA GLU A 14 -10.50 -1.51 4.41
C GLU A 14 -10.07 -2.95 4.11
N VAL A 15 -9.90 -3.23 2.82
CA VAL A 15 -9.32 -4.47 2.30
C VAL A 15 -7.86 -4.18 1.95
N ALA A 16 -6.92 -4.95 2.48
CA ALA A 16 -5.50 -4.73 2.24
C ALA A 16 -5.12 -5.08 0.80
N LEU A 17 -4.65 -4.09 0.03
CA LEU A 17 -4.35 -4.23 -1.39
C LEU A 17 -2.85 -4.27 -1.66
N PHE A 18 -2.44 -5.00 -2.69
CA PHE A 18 -1.05 -4.98 -3.15
C PHE A 18 -0.67 -3.57 -3.66
N PRO A 19 0.48 -3.00 -3.25
CA PRO A 19 0.75 -1.56 -3.38
C PRO A 19 1.06 -1.07 -4.80
N MET A 20 1.28 -1.95 -5.78
CA MET A 20 1.65 -1.57 -7.16
C MET A 20 0.53 -1.87 -8.15
N ALA A 21 0.46 -1.10 -9.25
CA ALA A 21 -0.49 -1.33 -10.33
C ALA A 21 -0.14 -2.58 -11.16
N ASP A 22 1.12 -2.70 -11.55
CA ASP A 22 1.66 -3.83 -12.29
C ASP A 22 2.80 -4.46 -11.48
N MET A 23 2.82 -5.78 -11.38
CA MET A 23 3.76 -6.53 -10.58
C MET A 23 4.59 -7.46 -11.46
N TYR A 24 5.88 -7.26 -11.45
CA TYR A 24 6.87 -8.21 -11.99
C TYR A 24 7.73 -8.70 -10.83
N LEU A 25 7.50 -9.93 -10.36
CA LEU A 25 8.28 -10.52 -9.28
C LEU A 25 9.69 -10.86 -9.81
N THR A 26 10.71 -10.26 -9.22
CA THR A 26 12.11 -10.51 -9.56
C THR A 26 12.81 -11.46 -8.61
N GLN A 27 12.40 -11.44 -7.34
CA GLN A 27 12.90 -12.35 -6.32
C GLN A 27 11.79 -12.71 -5.35
N GLY A 28 11.51 -14.00 -5.24
CA GLY A 28 10.49 -14.54 -4.35
C GLY A 28 11.00 -14.84 -2.95
N GLU A 29 10.14 -15.44 -2.14
CA GLU A 29 10.46 -15.96 -0.82
C GLU A 29 11.61 -16.98 -0.91
N TYR A 30 12.48 -16.94 0.09
CA TYR A 30 13.70 -17.77 0.14
C TYR A 30 14.60 -17.66 -1.09
N GLY A 31 14.41 -16.61 -1.91
CA GLY A 31 15.16 -16.40 -3.15
C GLY A 31 16.61 -15.93 -2.93
N SER A 32 16.96 -15.48 -1.73
CA SER A 32 18.32 -15.13 -1.33
C SER A 32 18.49 -15.22 0.18
N VAL A 33 19.70 -15.00 0.66
CA VAL A 33 20.02 -14.98 2.11
C VAL A 33 19.31 -13.82 2.88
N SER A 34 18.87 -12.78 2.17
CA SER A 34 18.15 -11.63 2.75
C SER A 34 16.64 -11.81 2.78
N HIS A 35 16.11 -12.87 2.19
CA HIS A 35 14.68 -13.11 2.05
C HIS A 35 14.29 -14.48 2.65
N ASP A 36 13.48 -14.45 3.70
CA ASP A 36 12.66 -15.58 4.09
C ASP A 36 11.26 -15.40 3.47
N LEU A 37 10.50 -14.38 3.89
CA LEU A 37 9.15 -14.08 3.42
C LEU A 37 9.06 -12.75 2.65
N ALA A 38 10.15 -11.97 2.60
CA ALA A 38 10.22 -10.78 1.76
C ALA A 38 10.29 -11.14 0.28
N MET A 39 9.86 -10.22 -0.56
CA MET A 39 9.91 -10.36 -2.02
C MET A 39 10.32 -9.03 -2.67
N ASP A 40 10.95 -9.12 -3.85
CA ASP A 40 11.33 -7.98 -4.67
C ASP A 40 10.48 -7.88 -5.92
N PHE A 41 9.96 -6.67 -6.17
CA PHE A 41 9.09 -6.39 -7.30
C PHE A 41 9.62 -5.25 -8.15
N GLN A 42 9.48 -5.38 -9.45
CA GLN A 42 9.73 -4.30 -10.41
C GLN A 42 8.42 -3.77 -10.97
N GLY A 43 8.37 -2.46 -11.21
CA GLY A 43 7.34 -1.86 -12.02
C GLY A 43 7.41 -2.34 -13.46
N TRP A 44 6.25 -2.54 -14.08
CA TRP A 44 6.14 -3.00 -15.46
C TRP A 44 5.01 -2.28 -16.18
N SER A 45 5.21 -1.92 -17.45
CA SER A 45 4.16 -1.34 -18.27
C SER A 45 4.47 -1.56 -19.73
N ASN A 46 3.46 -1.93 -20.54
CA ASN A 46 3.58 -2.12 -21.98
C ASN A 46 4.78 -3.04 -22.40
N GLY A 47 5.03 -4.10 -21.63
CA GLY A 47 6.11 -5.04 -21.92
C GLY A 47 7.51 -4.53 -21.53
N GLN A 48 7.62 -3.44 -20.81
CA GLN A 48 8.89 -2.84 -20.40
C GLN A 48 8.93 -2.55 -18.89
N ARG A 49 10.13 -2.57 -18.35
CA ARG A 49 10.42 -2.18 -16.98
C ARG A 49 10.14 -0.67 -16.78
N VAL A 50 9.50 -0.34 -15.67
CA VAL A 50 9.30 1.03 -15.20
C VAL A 50 10.25 1.29 -14.04
N TYR A 51 11.16 2.24 -14.20
CA TYR A 51 12.07 2.70 -13.15
C TYR A 51 11.34 3.71 -12.25
N GLN A 52 11.69 3.73 -10.97
CA GLN A 52 11.03 4.58 -9.99
C GLN A 52 9.50 4.43 -10.07
N CYS A 53 9.05 3.17 -10.17
CA CYS A 53 7.63 2.85 -10.23
C CYS A 53 6.94 3.28 -8.93
N PRO A 54 5.85 4.06 -9.00
CA PRO A 54 5.13 4.48 -7.81
C PRO A 54 4.50 3.28 -7.11
N TYR A 55 4.49 3.31 -5.77
CA TYR A 55 3.70 2.41 -4.94
C TYR A 55 2.86 3.21 -3.95
N TYR A 56 1.72 2.64 -3.60
CA TYR A 56 0.66 3.33 -2.88
C TYR A 56 0.36 2.65 -1.55
N ALA A 57 -0.20 3.39 -0.60
CA ALA A 57 -0.63 2.87 0.69
C ALA A 57 -1.63 1.71 0.51
N PRO A 58 -1.30 0.47 0.91
CA PRO A 58 -2.16 -0.70 0.72
C PRO A 58 -3.44 -0.65 1.56
N PHE A 59 -3.46 0.16 2.57
CA PHE A 59 -4.52 0.49 3.52
C PHE A 59 -4.18 1.84 4.17
N SER A 60 -5.13 2.46 4.87
CA SER A 60 -4.84 3.67 5.67
C SER A 60 -3.85 3.32 6.79
N CYS A 61 -2.73 4.04 6.85
CA CYS A 61 -1.59 3.67 7.68
C CYS A 61 -0.79 4.87 8.14
N THR A 62 -0.04 4.66 9.21
CA THR A 62 0.96 5.61 9.72
C THR A 62 2.37 5.07 9.47
N CYS A 63 3.28 5.91 8.98
CA CYS A 63 4.71 5.61 8.94
C CYS A 63 5.26 5.57 10.37
N VAL A 64 5.45 4.39 10.91
CA VAL A 64 5.88 4.20 12.32
C VAL A 64 7.40 4.20 12.48
N ARG A 65 8.13 4.06 11.38
CA ARG A 65 9.60 4.09 11.38
C ARG A 65 10.14 4.50 10.02
N ALA A 66 11.08 5.42 10.02
CA ALA A 66 11.86 5.81 8.86
C ALA A 66 13.35 5.70 9.18
N GLY A 67 14.14 5.12 8.28
CA GLY A 67 15.56 4.97 8.52
C GLY A 67 16.26 4.04 7.55
N GLY A 68 17.37 3.46 8.02
CA GLY A 68 18.25 2.62 7.21
C GLY A 68 19.41 3.42 6.60
N SER A 69 20.65 3.06 6.94
CA SER A 69 21.84 3.69 6.40
C SER A 69 22.03 3.32 4.92
N GLY A 70 21.37 4.07 4.06
CA GLY A 70 21.43 3.91 2.60
C GLY A 70 20.30 3.07 1.98
N GLU A 71 19.61 2.21 2.71
CA GLU A 71 18.50 1.40 2.16
C GLU A 71 17.17 2.14 2.14
N ASN A 72 17.09 3.26 2.86
CA ASN A 72 15.92 4.13 2.89
C ASN A 72 14.61 3.39 3.23
N TYR A 73 14.63 2.48 4.23
CA TYR A 73 13.43 1.76 4.60
C TYR A 73 12.36 2.66 5.21
N ARG A 74 11.12 2.33 4.96
CA ARG A 74 9.92 2.90 5.58
C ARG A 74 9.03 1.77 6.09
N ILE A 75 8.61 1.86 7.35
CA ILE A 75 7.72 0.88 7.98
C ILE A 75 6.41 1.57 8.28
N PHE A 76 5.32 0.97 7.82
CA PHE A 76 3.97 1.46 8.00
C PHE A 76 3.14 0.43 8.74
N THR A 77 2.29 0.91 9.64
CA THR A 77 1.30 0.07 10.34
C THR A 77 -0.09 0.58 10.02
N SER A 78 -1.04 -0.31 9.73
CA SER A 78 -2.44 0.05 9.49
C SER A 78 -3.05 0.72 10.72
N ASP A 79 -3.85 1.77 10.50
CA ASP A 79 -4.47 2.54 11.60
C ASP A 79 -5.59 1.75 12.29
N THR A 80 -6.21 0.84 11.56
CA THR A 80 -7.25 -0.08 12.02
C THR A 80 -6.99 -1.48 11.51
N PRO A 81 -7.63 -2.53 12.06
CA PRO A 81 -7.65 -3.84 11.41
C PRO A 81 -8.19 -3.76 9.98
N VAL A 82 -7.65 -4.57 9.09
CA VAL A 82 -8.02 -4.67 7.67
C VAL A 82 -8.34 -6.11 7.28
N HIS A 83 -9.12 -6.30 6.23
CA HIS A 83 -9.35 -7.62 5.65
C HIS A 83 -8.11 -8.08 4.89
N CYS A 84 -7.61 -9.26 5.22
CA CYS A 84 -6.41 -9.87 4.69
C CYS A 84 -6.72 -10.98 3.69
N ALA A 85 -5.79 -11.25 2.78
CA ALA A 85 -6.03 -12.18 1.68
C ALA A 85 -6.19 -13.65 2.12
N ASP A 86 -5.69 -14.04 3.29
CA ASP A 86 -5.93 -15.36 3.87
C ASP A 86 -7.34 -15.54 4.47
N GLY A 87 -8.15 -14.48 4.50
CA GLY A 87 -9.45 -14.39 5.15
C GLY A 87 -9.39 -13.87 6.58
N GLY A 88 -8.21 -13.51 7.07
CA GLY A 88 -8.01 -12.89 8.38
C GLY A 88 -8.50 -11.44 8.42
N PHE A 89 -8.63 -10.93 9.65
CA PHE A 89 -8.95 -9.54 9.95
C PHE A 89 -8.01 -9.07 11.05
N SER A 90 -7.02 -8.23 10.69
CA SER A 90 -5.94 -7.86 11.62
C SER A 90 -5.32 -6.51 11.26
N VAL A 91 -4.64 -5.93 12.24
CA VAL A 91 -3.64 -4.89 11.97
C VAL A 91 -2.50 -5.52 11.18
N LEU A 92 -2.02 -4.84 10.15
CA LEU A 92 -0.85 -5.21 9.37
C LEU A 92 0.25 -4.16 9.48
N THR A 93 1.47 -4.63 9.49
CA THR A 93 2.67 -3.81 9.30
C THR A 93 3.37 -4.23 8.02
N PHE A 94 3.87 -3.28 7.24
CA PHE A 94 4.73 -3.58 6.10
C PHE A 94 5.95 -2.68 6.06
N VAL A 95 7.02 -3.18 5.47
CA VAL A 95 8.23 -2.42 5.18
C VAL A 95 8.47 -2.38 3.68
N VAL A 96 8.92 -1.23 3.21
CA VAL A 96 9.43 -0.99 1.86
C VAL A 96 10.84 -0.46 1.94
N MET A 97 11.69 -0.81 0.95
CA MET A 97 13.07 -0.36 0.88
C MET A 97 13.46 0.11 -0.52
N HIS A 98 14.63 0.72 -0.58
CA HIS A 98 15.38 1.10 -1.78
C HIS A 98 14.88 2.34 -2.53
N ASP A 99 13.83 3.03 -2.06
CA ASP A 99 13.42 4.32 -2.64
C ASP A 99 14.58 5.33 -2.59
N ASN A 100 14.95 5.91 -3.72
CA ASN A 100 16.05 6.88 -3.80
C ASN A 100 15.69 8.23 -3.15
N ASN A 101 14.39 8.58 -3.14
CA ASN A 101 13.86 9.83 -2.62
C ASN A 101 12.57 9.59 -1.81
N PRO A 102 12.65 8.88 -0.67
CA PRO A 102 11.46 8.52 0.09
C PRO A 102 10.70 9.76 0.57
N ILE A 103 9.39 9.76 0.34
CA ILE A 103 8.51 10.88 0.67
C ILE A 103 7.92 10.80 2.09
N ALA A 104 7.78 9.59 2.62
CA ALA A 104 7.22 9.38 3.96
C ALA A 104 8.25 9.61 5.06
N ASN A 105 7.84 10.31 6.12
CA ASN A 105 8.60 10.49 7.35
C ASN A 105 7.91 9.79 8.51
N GLU A 106 8.64 9.52 9.58
CA GLU A 106 8.08 8.93 10.80
C GLU A 106 7.00 9.85 11.38
N GLY A 107 5.81 9.29 11.60
CA GLY A 107 4.61 10.00 12.05
C GLY A 107 3.66 10.46 10.93
N ASP A 108 4.08 10.41 9.66
CA ASP A 108 3.19 10.76 8.54
C ASP A 108 2.08 9.72 8.40
N HIS A 109 0.87 10.22 8.12
CA HIS A 109 -0.33 9.42 7.92
C HIS A 109 -0.73 9.43 6.43
N PHE A 110 -1.15 8.27 5.93
CA PHE A 110 -1.59 8.07 4.55
C PHE A 110 -2.94 7.35 4.51
N THR A 111 -3.81 7.80 3.63
CA THR A 111 -5.05 7.09 3.32
C THR A 111 -4.79 6.00 2.27
N GLN A 112 -5.55 4.92 2.27
CA GLN A 112 -5.44 3.88 1.24
C GLN A 112 -5.45 4.49 -0.16
N GLY A 113 -4.46 4.14 -0.98
CA GLY A 113 -4.28 4.67 -2.34
C GLY A 113 -3.45 5.94 -2.45
N ASP A 114 -3.03 6.55 -1.34
CA ASP A 114 -2.08 7.66 -1.39
C ASP A 114 -0.70 7.17 -1.84
N LEU A 115 0.00 8.00 -2.62
CA LEU A 115 1.39 7.73 -3.00
C LEU A 115 2.26 7.77 -1.74
N ILE A 116 3.02 6.69 -1.48
CA ILE A 116 3.92 6.60 -0.33
C ILE A 116 5.39 6.44 -0.71
N GLY A 117 5.71 6.22 -1.98
CA GLY A 117 7.07 6.14 -2.47
C GLY A 117 7.19 5.59 -3.89
N HIS A 118 8.44 5.33 -4.29
CA HIS A 118 8.80 4.78 -5.59
C HIS A 118 9.81 3.65 -5.42
N SER A 119 9.77 2.66 -6.30
CA SER A 119 10.84 1.67 -6.40
C SER A 119 12.18 2.38 -6.63
N GLY A 120 13.29 1.75 -6.30
CA GLY A 120 14.57 2.43 -6.42
C GLY A 120 15.77 1.50 -6.29
N THR A 121 16.93 2.12 -6.12
CA THR A 121 18.24 1.46 -6.07
C THR A 121 19.04 1.85 -4.81
N ALA A 122 18.40 2.51 -3.84
CA ALA A 122 19.09 2.99 -2.64
C ALA A 122 19.71 1.83 -1.86
N ARG A 123 21.01 1.90 -1.60
CA ARG A 123 21.80 0.95 -0.82
C ARG A 123 22.90 1.65 -0.02
N PRO A 124 23.41 1.00 1.02
CA PRO A 124 24.58 1.50 1.74
C PRO A 124 25.77 1.72 0.81
N SER A 125 26.53 2.80 1.04
CA SER A 125 27.73 3.11 0.28
C SER A 125 28.76 1.97 0.38
N GLY A 126 29.36 1.60 -0.74
CA GLY A 126 30.35 0.53 -0.82
C GLY A 126 29.77 -0.89 -0.98
N THR A 127 28.48 -1.04 -1.17
CA THR A 127 27.85 -2.32 -1.55
C THR A 127 27.67 -2.42 -3.06
N ASP A 128 27.49 -3.65 -3.57
CA ASP A 128 27.26 -3.88 -5.00
C ASP A 128 25.97 -3.19 -5.46
N PRO A 129 25.94 -2.63 -6.69
CA PRO A 129 24.73 -2.02 -7.24
C PRO A 129 23.59 -3.03 -7.34
N ILE A 130 22.37 -2.56 -7.07
CA ILE A 130 21.15 -3.33 -7.30
C ILE A 130 20.34 -2.71 -8.44
N GLY A 131 19.50 -3.54 -9.06
CA GLY A 131 18.49 -3.05 -9.99
C GLY A 131 17.40 -2.29 -9.24
N ASP A 132 16.73 -1.36 -9.92
CA ASP A 132 15.56 -0.68 -9.39
C ASP A 132 14.46 -1.70 -9.06
N HIS A 133 13.99 -1.73 -7.82
CA HIS A 133 12.91 -2.59 -7.35
C HIS A 133 12.29 -2.04 -6.07
N LEU A 134 11.15 -2.57 -5.72
CA LEU A 134 10.52 -2.46 -4.41
C LEU A 134 10.82 -3.74 -3.63
N HIS A 135 11.59 -3.66 -2.55
CA HIS A 135 11.64 -4.70 -1.54
C HIS A 135 10.45 -4.56 -0.61
N LEU A 136 9.66 -5.59 -0.46
CA LEU A 136 8.44 -5.61 0.35
C LEU A 136 8.45 -6.79 1.32
N ASN A 137 8.12 -6.53 2.58
CA ASN A 137 7.86 -7.56 3.58
C ASN A 137 6.65 -7.13 4.41
N VAL A 138 5.79 -8.08 4.79
CA VAL A 138 4.53 -7.85 5.53
C VAL A 138 4.53 -8.67 6.81
N ALA A 139 3.93 -8.15 7.87
CA ALA A 139 3.85 -8.81 9.17
C ALA A 139 2.48 -8.61 9.84
N TRP A 140 2.09 -9.57 10.69
CA TRP A 140 0.91 -9.44 11.55
C TRP A 140 1.15 -8.46 12.71
N GLY A 141 0.11 -7.69 13.01
CA GLY A 141 0.08 -6.78 14.14
C GLY A 141 0.81 -5.46 13.89
N GLY A 142 0.95 -4.66 14.94
CA GLY A 142 1.77 -3.45 14.93
C GLY A 142 3.26 -3.76 14.83
N TYR A 143 4.06 -2.75 14.52
CA TYR A 143 5.52 -2.91 14.39
C TYR A 143 6.13 -3.48 15.67
N ALA A 144 6.69 -4.67 15.58
CA ALA A 144 7.29 -5.41 16.69
C ALA A 144 8.84 -5.52 16.61
N GLY A 145 9.45 -4.77 15.68
CA GLY A 145 10.90 -4.81 15.45
C GLY A 145 11.31 -5.72 14.31
N TRP A 146 12.58 -6.12 14.33
CA TRP A 146 13.22 -6.94 13.32
C TRP A 146 13.62 -8.30 13.89
N SER A 147 13.49 -9.34 13.10
CA SER A 147 14.01 -10.67 13.39
C SER A 147 15.03 -11.09 12.32
N PRO A 148 16.13 -11.75 12.69
CA PRO A 148 17.06 -12.27 11.69
C PRO A 148 16.36 -13.29 10.80
N THR A 149 16.72 -13.31 9.50
CA THR A 149 16.30 -14.38 8.58
C THR A 149 16.88 -15.73 9.01
N THR A 150 16.46 -16.81 8.37
CA THR A 150 17.00 -18.15 8.59
C THR A 150 18.52 -18.23 8.36
N HIS A 151 19.08 -17.28 7.59
CA HIS A 151 20.53 -17.14 7.38
C HIS A 151 21.22 -16.30 8.47
N GLY A 152 20.47 -15.70 9.41
CA GLY A 152 21.01 -14.91 10.51
C GLY A 152 21.47 -13.51 10.10
N ALA A 153 22.10 -12.81 11.08
CA ALA A 153 22.66 -11.49 10.81
C ALA A 153 23.73 -11.51 9.69
N PRO A 154 23.81 -10.47 8.82
CA PRO A 154 23.16 -9.16 8.97
C PRO A 154 21.78 -9.03 8.26
N TYR A 155 21.12 -10.12 7.96
CA TYR A 155 19.86 -10.12 7.20
C TYR A 155 18.67 -10.21 8.15
N TYR A 156 17.71 -9.30 7.99
CA TYR A 156 16.57 -9.15 8.87
C TYR A 156 15.29 -8.91 8.10
N GLU A 157 14.17 -9.42 8.63
CA GLU A 157 12.80 -9.14 8.23
C GLU A 157 11.98 -8.62 9.41
N LEU A 158 10.77 -8.15 9.16
CA LEU A 158 9.86 -7.76 10.24
C LEU A 158 9.60 -8.95 11.18
N THR A 159 9.58 -8.70 12.47
CA THR A 159 9.10 -9.70 13.43
C THR A 159 7.62 -10.02 13.14
N ASN A 160 7.24 -11.30 13.18
CA ASN A 160 5.93 -11.82 12.77
C ASN A 160 5.63 -11.67 11.26
N SER A 161 6.66 -11.72 10.42
CA SER A 161 6.49 -11.75 8.96
C SER A 161 5.54 -12.86 8.52
N ILE A 162 4.79 -12.56 7.47
CA ILE A 162 3.85 -13.47 6.81
C ILE A 162 4.12 -13.49 5.31
N HIS A 163 3.56 -14.47 4.62
CA HIS A 163 3.51 -14.45 3.17
C HIS A 163 2.75 -13.22 2.67
N ILE A 164 3.33 -12.49 1.72
CA ILE A 164 2.73 -11.25 1.21
C ILE A 164 1.34 -11.54 0.60
N TYR A 165 1.18 -12.65 -0.08
CA TYR A 165 -0.09 -13.10 -0.68
C TYR A 165 -1.14 -13.58 0.33
N ASP A 166 -0.80 -13.74 1.60
CA ASP A 166 -1.75 -13.95 2.71
C ASP A 166 -2.21 -12.62 3.31
N GLY A 167 -1.37 -11.59 3.27
CA GLY A 167 -1.70 -10.25 3.75
C GLY A 167 -2.47 -9.42 2.74
N LEU A 168 -2.07 -9.42 1.47
CA LEU A 168 -2.49 -8.44 0.47
C LEU A 168 -3.23 -9.07 -0.71
N PHE A 169 -4.38 -8.51 -1.07
CA PHE A 169 -5.14 -8.84 -2.28
C PHE A 169 -4.57 -8.13 -3.51
N VAL A 170 -4.67 -8.76 -4.67
CA VAL A 170 -4.18 -8.23 -5.96
C VAL A 170 -5.30 -7.64 -6.83
N ASN A 171 -6.33 -7.07 -6.22
CA ASN A 171 -7.40 -6.40 -6.94
C ASN A 171 -6.85 -5.28 -7.82
N ASP A 172 -7.21 -5.30 -9.11
CA ASP A 172 -6.76 -4.32 -10.11
C ASP A 172 -5.22 -4.20 -10.24
N THR A 173 -4.48 -5.21 -9.77
CA THR A 173 -3.04 -5.35 -10.02
C THR A 173 -2.83 -6.33 -11.18
N ILE A 174 -2.09 -5.92 -12.20
CA ILE A 174 -1.72 -6.79 -13.31
C ILE A 174 -0.53 -7.65 -12.88
N LEU A 175 -0.72 -8.96 -12.87
CA LEU A 175 0.31 -9.93 -12.55
C LEU A 175 1.10 -10.29 -13.82
N VAL A 176 2.20 -9.58 -14.09
CA VAL A 176 3.06 -9.84 -15.25
C VAL A 176 3.90 -11.09 -15.02
N VAL A 177 4.52 -11.18 -13.83
CA VAL A 177 5.21 -12.38 -13.32
C VAL A 177 4.85 -12.50 -11.85
N ASP A 178 4.13 -13.55 -11.47
CA ASP A 178 3.56 -13.78 -10.15
C ASP A 178 4.33 -14.80 -9.30
N GLY A 179 5.34 -15.43 -9.86
CA GLY A 179 6.16 -16.44 -9.20
C GLY A 179 5.43 -17.76 -8.90
N GLY A 180 4.19 -17.93 -9.36
CA GLY A 180 3.37 -19.12 -9.08
C GLY A 180 2.80 -19.14 -7.64
N TYR A 181 2.84 -18.03 -6.91
CA TYR A 181 2.25 -17.90 -5.58
C TYR A 181 0.72 -17.79 -5.64
N ASN A 182 0.06 -18.09 -4.53
CA ASN A 182 -1.40 -18.12 -4.44
C ASN A 182 -1.98 -16.72 -4.18
N TRP A 183 -1.79 -15.80 -5.13
CA TRP A 183 -2.37 -14.45 -5.08
C TRP A 183 -3.89 -14.50 -5.14
N ARG A 184 -4.56 -13.69 -4.33
CA ARG A 184 -6.02 -13.68 -4.19
C ARG A 184 -6.60 -12.33 -4.56
N ILE A 185 -7.83 -12.38 -5.07
CA ILE A 185 -8.68 -11.23 -5.35
C ILE A 185 -9.78 -11.20 -4.30
N TYR A 186 -10.04 -10.04 -3.71
CA TYR A 186 -11.17 -9.85 -2.83
C TYR A 186 -12.47 -9.83 -3.66
N ASP A 187 -13.35 -10.77 -3.38
CA ASP A 187 -14.66 -10.94 -4.01
C ASP A 187 -15.83 -10.77 -3.03
N GLY A 188 -15.50 -10.36 -1.81
CA GLY A 188 -16.51 -10.11 -0.77
C GLY A 188 -17.38 -8.89 -1.10
N PRO A 189 -18.52 -8.74 -0.38
CA PRO A 189 -19.43 -7.63 -0.60
C PRO A 189 -18.76 -6.30 -0.21
N THR A 190 -18.87 -5.31 -1.09
CA THR A 190 -18.51 -3.93 -0.81
C THR A 190 -19.74 -3.14 -0.37
N PRO A 191 -19.60 -2.06 0.44
CA PRO A 191 -20.73 -1.20 0.76
C PRO A 191 -21.38 -0.66 -0.51
N PRO A 192 -22.72 -0.50 -0.54
CA PRO A 192 -23.35 0.18 -1.65
C PRO A 192 -22.77 1.60 -1.78
N THR A 193 -22.39 1.97 -3.00
CA THR A 193 -21.92 3.33 -3.29
C THR A 193 -22.89 4.34 -2.68
N PRO A 194 -22.42 5.30 -1.86
CA PRO A 194 -23.31 6.30 -1.29
C PRO A 194 -24.11 6.96 -2.41
N VAL A 195 -25.43 6.79 -2.40
CA VAL A 195 -26.30 7.52 -3.31
C VAL A 195 -26.11 9.00 -2.97
N THR A 196 -25.38 9.73 -3.79
CA THR A 196 -25.26 11.16 -3.67
C THR A 196 -26.66 11.76 -3.87
N THR A 197 -27.39 11.99 -2.79
CA THR A 197 -28.63 12.74 -2.86
C THR A 197 -28.30 14.09 -3.50
N PRO A 198 -28.95 14.43 -4.63
CA PRO A 198 -28.65 15.68 -5.31
C PRO A 198 -28.79 16.80 -4.27
N LYS A 199 -27.73 17.58 -4.03
CA LYS A 199 -27.77 18.73 -3.14
C LYS A 199 -28.94 19.57 -3.59
N LYS A 200 -30.00 19.68 -2.76
CA LYS A 200 -31.13 20.59 -3.02
C LYS A 200 -30.51 21.94 -3.36
N LYS A 201 -30.65 22.40 -4.62
CA LYS A 201 -30.22 23.74 -5.01
C LYS A 201 -30.88 24.71 -4.05
N LYS A 202 -30.10 25.33 -3.17
CA LYS A 202 -30.63 26.44 -2.35
C LYS A 202 -31.01 27.53 -3.33
N PHE A 203 -32.33 27.74 -3.51
CA PHE A 203 -32.81 28.87 -4.28
C PHE A 203 -32.21 30.12 -3.64
N PRO A 204 -31.58 31.01 -4.41
CA PRO A 204 -31.01 32.24 -3.85
C PRO A 204 -32.15 33.03 -3.16
N TRP A 205 -31.98 33.31 -1.90
CA TRP A 205 -32.98 33.94 -1.04
C TRP A 205 -33.47 35.33 -1.56
N PHE A 206 -32.69 35.98 -2.45
CA PHE A 206 -33.06 37.27 -3.05
C PHE A 206 -34.28 37.17 -3.98
N ILE A 207 -34.61 35.99 -4.52
CA ILE A 207 -35.84 35.83 -5.33
C ILE A 207 -37.09 35.87 -4.43
N TYR A 208 -36.96 35.52 -3.15
CA TYR A 208 -38.09 35.55 -2.21
C TYR A 208 -38.50 36.97 -1.80
N ASN A 209 -37.59 37.94 -1.81
CA ASN A 209 -37.84 39.31 -1.42
C ASN A 209 -38.49 40.15 -2.54
N GLN A 210 -38.28 39.81 -3.81
CA GLN A 210 -38.94 40.58 -4.89
C GLN A 210 -40.45 40.35 -4.97
N ARG A 211 -40.98 39.20 -4.55
CA ARG A 211 -42.43 38.95 -4.51
C ARG A 211 -43.15 39.69 -3.40
N ARG A 212 -42.48 40.24 -2.42
CA ARG A 212 -43.09 41.03 -1.31
C ARG A 212 -43.30 42.50 -1.68
N LEU A 213 -42.61 43.01 -2.68
CA LEU A 213 -42.71 44.42 -3.10
C LEU A 213 -43.87 44.68 -4.09
N TYR A 214 -44.45 43.65 -4.72
CA TYR A 214 -45.55 43.81 -5.65
C TYR A 214 -46.96 43.56 -5.09
N ARG A 215 -47.12 43.49 -3.74
CA ARG A 215 -48.42 43.34 -3.08
C ARG A 215 -48.87 44.58 -2.31
N LYS A 216 -48.41 45.75 -2.68
CA LYS A 216 -48.90 47.03 -2.16
C LYS A 216 -49.14 47.95 -3.36
N TYR A 217 -50.29 47.76 -4.02
CA TYR A 217 -51.08 48.77 -4.72
C TYR A 217 -52.43 48.12 -5.08
#